data_96ee31966e2480bb6e606c7e5933e4fa
#
_entry.id   96ee31966e2480bb6e606c7e5933e4fa
#
_cell.length_a   1.000
_cell.length_b   1.000
_cell.length_c   1.000
_cell.angle_alpha   90.00
_cell.angle_beta   90.00
_cell.angle_gamma   90.00
#
_symmetry.space_group_name_H-M   'P 1'
#
loop_
_entity.id
_entity.type
_entity.pdbx_description
1 polymer ?
#
loop_
_entity_poly.entity_id
_entity_poly.type
_entity_poly.pdbx_seq_one_letter_code
_entity_poly.pdbx_strand_id
1 'polypeptide(L)'
;MSSPSPNARICIASLRGSNPHAAWCSNYEFEDVICGIDDVDMFSLQPGLNFELRRRLARTMIWKPGLHRAIPHFNPGLKPVRIERDYDLFAFICMGPADLIYLSAIQGWKERCRKKICFMVEFYAGWTKEYAHHLRLLEGFDHVTQCFSGSVSAVQETTGIASHHVPLGADVFRFTPYPNPPARPIDVYSMGRRSDVVHQSLLKKAANRELFYIYDTIPGLLVQPKDHRQHRDLVANCAKRSRFFAAYPAKVDVAEETRGQSEVGARFYEGAATGALLLGQAPTIPAFAKEFHWPDAVVDAGKTEADLDAVLATFRNDPARFAAASKRNALEAIKHFDWSYRWREMLRIVGMELGSKHREREKQLVSLAAQVEATA
;
A
#
# COMPACT_ATOMS: atom_id res chain seq x y z
N MET A 1 -10.62 -22.01 5.53
CA MET A 1 -9.95 -21.40 6.69
C MET A 1 -8.91 -22.38 7.16
N SER A 2 -7.65 -22.01 7.25
CA SER A 2 -6.63 -22.82 7.93
C SER A 2 -7.03 -22.93 9.41
N SER A 3 -6.83 -24.10 10.02
CA SER A 3 -7.06 -24.27 11.46
C SER A 3 -6.18 -23.26 12.22
N PRO A 4 -6.68 -22.65 13.30
CA PRO A 4 -5.92 -21.72 14.12
C PRO A 4 -4.59 -22.33 14.56
N SER A 5 -3.49 -21.60 14.40
CA SER A 5 -2.19 -22.08 14.87
C SER A 5 -2.14 -22.02 16.41
N PRO A 6 -1.77 -23.08 17.10
CA PRO A 6 -1.73 -23.08 18.59
C PRO A 6 -0.82 -21.97 19.15
N ASN A 7 0.16 -21.54 18.38
CA ASN A 7 1.18 -20.55 18.79
C ASN A 7 0.90 -19.12 18.29
N ALA A 8 -0.21 -18.89 17.55
CA ALA A 8 -0.46 -17.56 17.02
C ALA A 8 -0.71 -16.56 18.16
N ARG A 9 0.11 -15.53 18.22
CA ARG A 9 0.00 -14.41 19.16
C ARG A 9 -0.75 -13.20 18.58
N ILE A 10 -0.97 -13.22 17.27
CA ILE A 10 -1.60 -12.14 16.52
C ILE A 10 -2.78 -12.68 15.76
N CYS A 11 -3.88 -11.92 15.72
CA CYS A 11 -4.95 -12.16 14.77
C CYS A 11 -5.13 -10.96 13.84
N ILE A 12 -5.30 -11.24 12.54
CA ILE A 12 -5.58 -10.25 11.50
C ILE A 12 -6.95 -10.50 10.92
N ALA A 13 -7.79 -9.48 10.89
CA ALA A 13 -9.01 -9.50 10.10
C ALA A 13 -8.75 -8.88 8.72
N SER A 14 -8.88 -9.71 7.68
CA SER A 14 -8.55 -9.35 6.30
C SER A 14 -9.79 -9.23 5.42
N LEU A 15 -9.82 -8.21 4.58
CA LEU A 15 -10.87 -7.99 3.59
C LEU A 15 -10.66 -8.78 2.28
N ARG A 16 -9.61 -9.59 2.16
CA ARG A 16 -9.25 -10.34 0.93
C ARG A 16 -10.34 -11.27 0.43
N GLY A 17 -11.21 -11.72 1.31
CA GLY A 17 -12.34 -12.58 0.93
C GLY A 17 -13.55 -11.82 0.38
N SER A 18 -13.69 -10.53 0.70
CA SER A 18 -14.85 -9.71 0.37
C SER A 18 -14.55 -8.55 -0.56
N ASN A 19 -13.29 -8.23 -0.78
CA ASN A 19 -12.86 -7.14 -1.64
C ASN A 19 -11.74 -7.58 -2.60
N PRO A 20 -12.07 -8.13 -3.78
CA PRO A 20 -11.08 -8.65 -4.74
C PRO A 20 -10.41 -7.56 -5.59
N HIS A 21 -10.52 -6.30 -5.22
CA HIS A 21 -10.11 -5.17 -6.04
C HIS A 21 -8.58 -5.03 -6.12
N ALA A 22 -8.03 -4.72 -7.31
CA ALA A 22 -6.58 -4.59 -7.55
C ALA A 22 -5.89 -3.58 -6.61
N ALA A 23 -6.57 -2.49 -6.23
CA ALA A 23 -6.03 -1.50 -5.31
C ALA A 23 -5.71 -2.07 -3.91
N TRP A 24 -6.38 -3.16 -3.49
CA TRP A 24 -6.13 -3.83 -2.20
C TRP A 24 -4.98 -4.84 -2.26
N CYS A 25 -4.48 -5.18 -3.45
CA CYS A 25 -3.45 -6.23 -3.59
C CYS A 25 -2.16 -5.91 -2.83
N SER A 26 -1.79 -4.64 -2.68
CA SER A 26 -0.64 -4.25 -1.85
C SER A 26 -0.88 -4.47 -0.36
N ASN A 27 -2.11 -4.25 0.12
CA ASN A 27 -2.49 -4.54 1.51
C ASN A 27 -2.46 -6.04 1.78
N TYR A 28 -2.96 -6.85 0.83
CA TYR A 28 -2.92 -8.32 0.95
C TYR A 28 -1.50 -8.87 0.86
N GLU A 29 -0.62 -8.21 0.11
CA GLU A 29 0.82 -8.50 0.11
C GLU A 29 1.42 -8.20 1.48
N PHE A 30 1.07 -7.07 2.10
CA PHE A 30 1.51 -6.75 3.46
C PHE A 30 1.06 -7.81 4.46
N GLU A 31 -0.22 -8.21 4.43
CA GLU A 31 -0.74 -9.30 5.26
C GLU A 31 0.00 -10.62 5.02
N ASP A 32 0.33 -10.96 3.76
CA ASP A 32 1.10 -12.16 3.43
C ASP A 32 2.51 -12.10 4.01
N VAL A 33 3.17 -10.93 3.94
CA VAL A 33 4.49 -10.74 4.56
C VAL A 33 4.40 -10.91 6.07
N ILE A 34 3.41 -10.30 6.74
CA ILE A 34 3.21 -10.46 8.20
C ILE A 34 3.03 -11.93 8.55
N CYS A 35 2.18 -12.67 7.83
CA CYS A 35 1.97 -14.11 8.06
C CYS A 35 3.23 -14.95 7.83
N GLY A 36 4.14 -14.47 6.98
CA GLY A 36 5.44 -15.15 6.75
C GLY A 36 6.47 -14.92 7.85
N ILE A 37 6.36 -13.80 8.58
CA ILE A 37 7.38 -13.35 9.55
C ILE A 37 6.92 -13.36 11.01
N ASP A 38 5.64 -13.62 11.26
CA ASP A 38 5.06 -13.69 12.61
C ASP A 38 4.10 -14.87 12.73
N ASP A 39 3.73 -15.21 13.97
CA ASP A 39 2.77 -16.27 14.24
C ASP A 39 1.35 -15.68 14.29
N VAL A 40 0.62 -15.81 13.18
CA VAL A 40 -0.61 -15.11 12.89
C VAL A 40 -1.75 -16.05 12.53
N ASP A 41 -2.92 -15.82 13.12
CA ASP A 41 -4.18 -16.33 12.59
C ASP A 41 -4.85 -15.26 11.74
N MET A 42 -5.13 -15.59 10.47
CA MET A 42 -5.78 -14.68 9.56
C MET A 42 -7.25 -15.06 9.35
N PHE A 43 -8.13 -14.13 9.69
CA PHE A 43 -9.57 -14.24 9.48
C PHE A 43 -9.97 -13.49 8.20
N SER A 44 -10.07 -14.22 7.09
CA SER A 44 -10.54 -13.67 5.82
C SER A 44 -12.07 -13.50 5.86
N LEU A 45 -12.52 -12.26 5.83
CA LEU A 45 -13.94 -11.89 5.86
C LEU A 45 -14.60 -12.27 4.53
N GLN A 46 -15.58 -13.19 4.60
CA GLN A 46 -16.25 -13.73 3.43
C GLN A 46 -17.65 -13.14 3.25
N PRO A 47 -18.11 -12.87 2.02
CA PRO A 47 -19.49 -12.53 1.76
C PRO A 47 -20.45 -13.59 2.30
N GLY A 48 -21.47 -13.14 2.98
CA GLY A 48 -22.60 -13.95 3.41
C GLY A 48 -23.82 -13.76 2.51
N LEU A 49 -24.97 -14.23 2.98
CA LEU A 49 -26.22 -14.06 2.27
C LEU A 49 -26.58 -12.57 2.14
N ASN A 50 -27.00 -12.14 0.94
CA ASN A 50 -27.39 -10.76 0.65
C ASN A 50 -26.30 -9.70 0.93
N PHE A 51 -25.03 -10.06 0.81
CA PHE A 51 -23.90 -9.18 1.08
C PHE A 51 -24.02 -7.80 0.42
N GLU A 52 -24.26 -7.74 -0.89
CA GLU A 52 -24.34 -6.48 -1.62
C GLU A 52 -25.45 -5.56 -1.13
N LEU A 53 -26.64 -6.14 -0.87
CA LEU A 53 -27.77 -5.39 -0.33
C LEU A 53 -27.48 -4.83 1.06
N ARG A 54 -26.98 -5.68 1.97
CA ARG A 54 -26.68 -5.29 3.35
C ARG A 54 -25.54 -4.29 3.40
N ARG A 55 -24.53 -4.45 2.57
CA ARG A 55 -23.41 -3.50 2.43
C ARG A 55 -23.91 -2.13 1.96
N ARG A 56 -24.77 -2.07 0.94
CA ARG A 56 -25.38 -0.82 0.49
C ARG A 56 -26.20 -0.17 1.61
N LEU A 57 -26.98 -0.96 2.34
CA LEU A 57 -27.75 -0.48 3.47
C LEU A 57 -26.83 0.11 4.57
N ALA A 58 -25.80 -0.61 4.99
CA ALA A 58 -24.83 -0.13 5.97
C ALA A 58 -24.18 1.19 5.53
N ARG A 59 -23.75 1.28 4.28
CA ARG A 59 -23.18 2.50 3.68
C ARG A 59 -24.17 3.68 3.66
N THR A 60 -25.45 3.42 3.48
CA THR A 60 -26.49 4.46 3.54
C THR A 60 -26.76 4.87 4.98
N MET A 61 -26.88 3.90 5.90
CA MET A 61 -27.19 4.16 7.30
C MET A 61 -26.15 5.02 8.00
N ILE A 62 -24.87 4.82 7.69
CA ILE A 62 -23.77 5.55 8.35
C ILE A 62 -23.81 7.06 8.08
N TRP A 63 -24.36 7.46 6.92
CA TRP A 63 -24.54 8.87 6.55
C TRP A 63 -25.82 9.50 7.10
N LYS A 64 -26.78 8.70 7.62
CA LYS A 64 -28.05 9.22 8.08
C LYS A 64 -28.04 9.53 9.57
N PRO A 65 -28.51 10.74 9.98
CA PRO A 65 -28.64 11.09 11.39
C PRO A 65 -29.43 10.03 12.18
N GLY A 66 -28.88 9.63 13.31
CA GLY A 66 -29.47 8.60 14.19
C GLY A 66 -29.16 7.17 13.78
N LEU A 67 -29.20 6.82 12.49
CA LEU A 67 -28.97 5.45 12.02
C LEU A 67 -27.49 5.02 12.11
N HIS A 68 -26.55 5.95 12.02
CA HIS A 68 -25.11 5.67 12.20
C HIS A 68 -24.79 4.98 13.53
N ARG A 69 -25.60 5.22 14.58
CA ARG A 69 -25.43 4.59 15.91
C ARG A 69 -25.68 3.08 15.91
N ALA A 70 -26.42 2.59 14.93
CA ALA A 70 -26.72 1.16 14.80
C ALA A 70 -25.61 0.38 14.05
N ILE A 71 -24.69 1.08 13.34
CA ILE A 71 -23.66 0.45 12.51
C ILE A 71 -22.73 -0.49 13.30
N PRO A 72 -22.28 -0.19 14.52
CA PRO A 72 -21.44 -1.12 15.30
C PRO A 72 -22.10 -2.49 15.54
N HIS A 73 -23.43 -2.54 15.47
CA HIS A 73 -24.24 -3.74 15.69
C HIS A 73 -24.86 -4.30 14.40
N PHE A 74 -24.65 -3.64 13.27
CA PHE A 74 -25.23 -4.03 11.99
C PHE A 74 -24.18 -4.69 11.10
N ASN A 75 -24.20 -6.02 11.02
CA ASN A 75 -23.33 -6.76 10.11
C ASN A 75 -23.66 -6.41 8.64
N PRO A 76 -22.71 -5.88 7.86
CA PRO A 76 -22.89 -5.47 6.46
C PRO A 76 -23.03 -6.67 5.48
N GLY A 77 -23.39 -7.84 5.97
CA GLY A 77 -23.66 -9.02 5.16
C GLY A 77 -22.48 -9.98 5.02
N LEU A 78 -21.46 -9.83 5.83
CA LEU A 78 -20.37 -10.79 5.90
C LEU A 78 -20.77 -12.03 6.74
N LYS A 79 -20.14 -13.16 6.47
CA LYS A 79 -20.19 -14.31 7.39
C LYS A 79 -19.56 -13.87 8.71
N PRO A 80 -20.27 -14.00 9.85
CA PRO A 80 -19.70 -13.58 11.14
C PRO A 80 -18.43 -14.34 11.45
N VAL A 81 -17.44 -13.61 11.94
CA VAL A 81 -16.20 -14.16 12.47
C VAL A 81 -16.21 -14.01 13.98
N ARG A 82 -15.91 -15.07 14.71
CA ARG A 82 -15.80 -15.05 16.17
C ARG A 82 -14.37 -15.37 16.59
N ILE A 83 -13.79 -14.46 17.35
CA ILE A 83 -12.49 -14.65 17.99
C ILE A 83 -12.75 -15.35 19.32
N GLU A 84 -12.38 -16.63 19.41
CA GLU A 84 -12.75 -17.51 20.56
C GLU A 84 -11.61 -17.69 21.54
N ARG A 85 -10.37 -17.37 21.14
CA ARG A 85 -9.19 -17.45 22.01
C ARG A 85 -8.56 -16.06 22.19
N ASP A 86 -7.67 -15.95 23.16
CA ASP A 86 -6.96 -14.72 23.45
C ASP A 86 -5.75 -14.54 22.52
N TYR A 87 -5.49 -13.29 22.13
CA TYR A 87 -4.33 -12.88 21.33
C TYR A 87 -3.65 -11.66 21.97
N ASP A 88 -2.35 -11.55 21.75
CA ASP A 88 -1.60 -10.37 22.17
C ASP A 88 -1.98 -9.16 21.33
N LEU A 89 -2.27 -9.34 20.03
CA LEU A 89 -2.58 -8.26 19.10
C LEU A 89 -3.74 -8.64 18.14
N PHE A 90 -4.68 -7.72 18.01
CA PHE A 90 -5.60 -7.64 16.88
C PHE A 90 -5.13 -6.57 15.91
N ALA A 91 -4.93 -6.92 14.65
CA ALA A 91 -4.63 -5.97 13.58
C ALA A 91 -5.73 -5.95 12.53
N PHE A 92 -6.18 -4.76 12.15
CA PHE A 92 -7.11 -4.55 11.05
C PHE A 92 -6.48 -3.66 9.99
N ILE A 93 -6.33 -4.19 8.78
CA ILE A 93 -5.74 -3.49 7.65
C ILE A 93 -6.86 -3.10 6.69
N CYS A 94 -7.06 -1.80 6.47
CA CYS A 94 -8.12 -1.27 5.64
C CYS A 94 -7.60 -0.22 4.65
N MET A 95 -8.31 -0.06 3.52
CA MET A 95 -7.97 0.99 2.56
C MET A 95 -8.30 2.36 3.12
N GLY A 96 -9.46 2.50 3.73
CA GLY A 96 -9.92 3.79 4.26
C GLY A 96 -11.09 3.65 5.23
N PRO A 97 -11.62 4.77 5.72
CA PRO A 97 -12.65 4.74 6.78
C PRO A 97 -13.93 4.02 6.37
N ALA A 98 -14.26 3.97 5.08
CA ALA A 98 -15.43 3.23 4.59
C ALA A 98 -15.38 1.72 4.88
N ASP A 99 -14.18 1.17 5.08
CA ASP A 99 -13.99 -0.26 5.39
C ASP A 99 -14.25 -0.58 6.88
N LEU A 100 -14.26 0.43 7.74
CA LEU A 100 -14.48 0.25 9.18
C LEU A 100 -15.86 -0.36 9.52
N ILE A 101 -16.85 -0.21 8.63
CA ILE A 101 -18.16 -0.85 8.81
C ILE A 101 -18.08 -2.39 8.92
N TYR A 102 -17.02 -2.99 8.37
CA TYR A 102 -16.82 -4.44 8.38
C TYR A 102 -16.42 -4.98 9.76
N LEU A 103 -15.94 -4.12 10.67
CA LEU A 103 -15.63 -4.49 12.06
C LEU A 103 -16.84 -5.08 12.80
N SER A 104 -18.07 -4.65 12.45
CA SER A 104 -19.29 -5.17 13.04
C SER A 104 -19.57 -6.65 12.74
N ALA A 105 -18.87 -7.24 11.78
CA ALA A 105 -18.94 -8.68 11.48
C ALA A 105 -17.97 -9.52 12.33
N ILE A 106 -17.11 -8.88 13.15
CA ILE A 106 -16.08 -9.56 13.94
C ILE A 106 -16.46 -9.45 15.42
N GLN A 107 -16.66 -10.58 16.04
CA GLN A 107 -17.03 -10.66 17.46
C GLN A 107 -15.82 -11.06 18.32
N GLY A 108 -15.75 -10.55 19.54
CA GLY A 108 -14.76 -10.93 20.52
C GLY A 108 -13.39 -10.24 20.38
N TRP A 109 -13.13 -9.44 19.34
CA TRP A 109 -11.83 -8.80 19.15
C TRP A 109 -11.50 -7.77 20.24
N LYS A 110 -12.52 -7.08 20.78
CA LYS A 110 -12.31 -6.08 21.85
C LYS A 110 -11.94 -6.73 23.18
N GLU A 111 -12.54 -7.87 23.48
CA GLU A 111 -12.43 -8.58 24.74
C GLU A 111 -11.26 -9.56 24.77
N ARG A 112 -10.96 -10.21 23.64
CA ARG A 112 -10.00 -11.29 23.50
C ARG A 112 -8.61 -10.88 23.03
N CYS A 113 -8.42 -9.61 22.65
CA CYS A 113 -7.15 -9.12 22.16
C CYS A 113 -6.60 -8.06 23.10
N ARG A 114 -5.38 -8.29 23.62
CA ARG A 114 -4.77 -7.41 24.60
C ARG A 114 -4.44 -6.04 24.03
N LYS A 115 -3.95 -5.99 22.80
CA LYS A 115 -3.64 -4.78 22.02
C LYS A 115 -4.42 -4.79 20.71
N LYS A 116 -4.73 -3.61 20.21
CA LYS A 116 -5.52 -3.45 18.98
C LYS A 116 -4.99 -2.30 18.15
N ILE A 117 -4.63 -2.58 16.89
CA ILE A 117 -4.09 -1.59 15.96
C ILE A 117 -4.85 -1.61 14.65
N CYS A 118 -5.20 -0.44 14.13
CA CYS A 118 -5.75 -0.28 12.78
C CYS A 118 -4.69 0.35 11.87
N PHE A 119 -4.45 -0.26 10.70
CA PHE A 119 -3.63 0.33 9.64
C PHE A 119 -4.55 0.81 8.53
N MET A 120 -4.65 2.14 8.37
CA MET A 120 -5.48 2.80 7.37
C MET A 120 -4.60 3.38 6.27
N VAL A 121 -4.79 2.90 5.04
CA VAL A 121 -3.92 3.25 3.90
C VAL A 121 -4.24 4.64 3.36
N GLU A 122 -5.51 4.94 3.13
CA GLU A 122 -5.93 6.15 2.44
C GLU A 122 -6.96 6.92 3.26
N PHE A 123 -6.52 8.06 3.82
CA PHE A 123 -7.38 9.02 4.46
C PHE A 123 -6.79 10.42 4.30
N TYR A 124 -7.58 11.36 3.81
CA TYR A 124 -7.19 12.76 3.68
C TYR A 124 -7.77 13.57 4.83
N ALA A 125 -6.98 14.45 5.42
CA ALA A 125 -7.42 15.27 6.57
C ALA A 125 -8.70 16.06 6.25
N GLY A 126 -8.84 16.53 5.02
CA GLY A 126 -10.04 17.20 4.54
C GLY A 126 -11.32 16.36 4.59
N TRP A 127 -11.23 15.04 4.71
CA TRP A 127 -12.38 14.13 4.80
C TRP A 127 -12.93 13.97 6.23
N THR A 128 -12.28 14.55 7.23
CA THR A 128 -12.60 14.34 8.66
C THR A 128 -14.07 14.58 8.99
N LYS A 129 -14.64 15.70 8.53
CA LYS A 129 -16.06 16.01 8.78
C LYS A 129 -16.99 15.02 8.11
N GLU A 130 -16.67 14.65 6.88
CA GLU A 130 -17.44 13.73 6.06
C GLU A 130 -17.44 12.32 6.67
N TYR A 131 -16.28 11.82 7.08
CA TYR A 131 -16.12 10.47 7.63
C TYR A 131 -16.19 10.40 9.16
N ALA A 132 -16.65 11.43 9.85
CA ALA A 132 -16.68 11.47 11.31
C ALA A 132 -17.41 10.26 11.94
N HIS A 133 -18.52 9.80 11.33
CA HIS A 133 -19.25 8.63 11.82
C HIS A 133 -18.52 7.32 11.57
N HIS A 134 -17.75 7.22 10.49
CA HIS A 134 -16.90 6.05 10.23
C HIS A 134 -15.75 6.01 11.22
N LEU A 135 -15.09 7.13 11.47
CA LEU A 135 -13.96 7.20 12.41
C LEU A 135 -14.34 6.79 13.83
N ARG A 136 -15.60 7.00 14.24
CA ARG A 136 -16.12 6.49 15.54
C ARG A 136 -16.08 4.97 15.65
N LEU A 137 -16.07 4.23 14.52
CA LEU A 137 -15.95 2.78 14.52
C LEU A 137 -14.55 2.29 14.95
N LEU A 138 -13.59 3.21 15.03
CA LEU A 138 -12.27 2.93 15.61
C LEU A 138 -12.29 2.80 17.14
N GLU A 139 -13.43 3.09 17.78
CA GLU A 139 -13.59 2.91 19.22
C GLU A 139 -13.24 1.47 19.66
N GLY A 140 -12.28 1.38 20.56
CA GLY A 140 -11.73 0.11 21.03
C GLY A 140 -10.37 -0.24 20.46
N PHE A 141 -9.85 0.49 19.47
CA PHE A 141 -8.44 0.40 19.08
C PHE A 141 -7.57 1.20 20.05
N ASP A 142 -6.37 0.70 20.33
CA ASP A 142 -5.37 1.41 21.14
C ASP A 142 -4.58 2.41 20.28
N HIS A 143 -4.33 2.04 19.01
CA HIS A 143 -3.57 2.85 18.06
C HIS A 143 -4.14 2.78 16.66
N VAL A 144 -3.99 3.89 15.92
CA VAL A 144 -4.25 3.96 14.48
C VAL A 144 -2.94 4.33 13.78
N THR A 145 -2.58 3.58 12.76
CA THR A 145 -1.46 3.93 11.89
C THR A 145 -1.98 4.30 10.51
N GLN A 146 -1.36 5.27 9.87
CA GLN A 146 -1.77 5.81 8.58
C GLN A 146 -0.59 5.98 7.65
N CYS A 147 -0.82 5.68 6.36
CA CYS A 147 0.20 5.87 5.33
C CYS A 147 0.34 7.33 4.92
N PHE A 148 -0.69 8.14 5.10
CA PHE A 148 -0.72 9.54 4.73
C PHE A 148 -0.35 10.42 5.92
N SER A 149 0.84 11.00 5.85
CA SER A 149 1.42 11.78 6.96
C SER A 149 0.59 13.01 7.34
N GLY A 150 -0.03 13.65 6.36
CA GLY A 150 -0.86 14.84 6.55
C GLY A 150 -2.19 14.58 7.26
N SER A 151 -2.55 13.32 7.51
CA SER A 151 -3.84 12.96 8.11
C SER A 151 -3.74 12.50 9.56
N VAL A 152 -2.54 12.31 10.09
CA VAL A 152 -2.31 11.74 11.43
C VAL A 152 -2.97 12.57 12.53
N SER A 153 -2.71 13.88 12.56
CA SER A 153 -3.28 14.79 13.55
C SER A 153 -4.80 14.83 13.47
N ALA A 154 -5.34 14.88 12.24
CA ALA A 154 -6.79 14.96 12.04
C ALA A 154 -7.55 13.74 12.58
N VAL A 155 -6.99 12.54 12.44
CA VAL A 155 -7.58 11.32 13.01
C VAL A 155 -7.44 11.32 14.52
N GLN A 156 -6.29 11.67 15.07
CA GLN A 156 -6.09 11.74 16.52
C GLN A 156 -7.03 12.75 17.19
N GLU A 157 -7.16 13.93 16.63
CA GLU A 157 -8.08 14.98 17.15
C GLU A 157 -9.55 14.57 17.09
N THR A 158 -9.93 13.84 16.03
CA THR A 158 -11.33 13.42 15.84
C THR A 158 -11.71 12.23 16.72
N THR A 159 -10.79 11.30 16.95
CA THR A 159 -11.08 10.02 17.62
C THR A 159 -10.58 9.97 19.06
N GLY A 160 -9.62 10.82 19.44
CA GLY A 160 -8.90 10.73 20.70
C GLY A 160 -7.92 9.53 20.78
N ILE A 161 -7.78 8.76 19.71
CA ILE A 161 -6.90 7.57 19.65
C ILE A 161 -5.52 8.00 19.19
N ALA A 162 -4.47 7.49 19.84
CA ALA A 162 -3.09 7.75 19.44
C ALA A 162 -2.86 7.32 17.98
N SER A 163 -2.51 8.29 17.14
CA SER A 163 -2.33 8.07 15.69
C SER A 163 -0.89 8.28 15.28
N HIS A 164 -0.40 7.46 14.34
CA HIS A 164 0.99 7.44 13.94
C HIS A 164 1.12 7.34 12.42
N HIS A 165 2.18 7.93 11.86
CA HIS A 165 2.54 7.75 10.46
C HIS A 165 3.37 6.48 10.30
N VAL A 166 2.86 5.53 9.53
CA VAL A 166 3.59 4.35 9.06
C VAL A 166 3.41 4.30 7.55
N PRO A 167 4.43 4.63 6.77
CA PRO A 167 4.30 4.73 5.32
C PRO A 167 4.04 3.38 4.66
N LEU A 168 3.69 3.40 3.38
CA LEU A 168 3.58 2.20 2.55
C LEU A 168 4.95 1.52 2.38
N GLY A 169 4.92 0.32 1.85
CA GLY A 169 6.10 -0.48 1.52
C GLY A 169 5.86 -1.37 0.31
N ALA A 170 6.74 -2.33 0.12
CA ALA A 170 6.62 -3.38 -0.86
C ALA A 170 7.22 -4.69 -0.30
N ASP A 171 6.82 -5.84 -0.84
CA ASP A 171 7.56 -7.08 -0.63
C ASP A 171 8.85 -7.02 -1.46
N VAL A 172 9.94 -6.55 -0.82
CA VAL A 172 11.20 -6.30 -1.52
C VAL A 172 11.74 -7.56 -2.18
N PHE A 173 11.59 -8.74 -1.59
CA PHE A 173 12.03 -9.99 -2.24
C PHE A 173 11.27 -10.31 -3.53
N ARG A 174 10.01 -9.90 -3.62
CA ARG A 174 9.21 -10.02 -4.84
C ARG A 174 9.63 -9.01 -5.90
N PHE A 175 9.87 -7.77 -5.48
CA PHE A 175 10.10 -6.64 -6.39
C PHE A 175 11.56 -6.45 -6.79
N THR A 176 12.53 -6.80 -5.96
CA THR A 176 13.94 -6.58 -6.29
C THR A 176 14.39 -7.38 -7.53
N PRO A 177 15.21 -6.76 -8.41
CA PRO A 177 15.81 -7.47 -9.52
C PRO A 177 17.05 -8.26 -9.10
N TYR A 178 17.60 -8.02 -7.92
CA TYR A 178 18.84 -8.62 -7.41
C TYR A 178 18.59 -9.99 -6.76
N PRO A 179 19.60 -10.90 -6.79
CA PRO A 179 20.97 -10.66 -7.27
C PRO A 179 21.15 -10.76 -8.79
N ASN A 180 20.15 -11.17 -9.56
CA ASN A 180 20.24 -11.42 -10.99
C ASN A 180 19.31 -10.48 -11.79
N PRO A 181 19.71 -9.22 -12.02
CA PRO A 181 18.86 -8.24 -12.69
C PRO A 181 18.56 -8.66 -14.14
N PRO A 182 17.27 -8.71 -14.52
CA PRO A 182 16.89 -9.03 -15.89
C PRO A 182 17.20 -7.87 -16.84
N ALA A 183 17.29 -8.17 -18.14
CA ALA A 183 17.29 -7.12 -19.17
C ALA A 183 16.00 -6.26 -19.06
N ARG A 184 16.11 -4.96 -19.42
CA ARG A 184 15.03 -3.97 -19.33
C ARG A 184 14.57 -3.54 -20.75
N PRO A 185 13.84 -4.41 -21.49
CA PRO A 185 13.38 -4.09 -22.84
C PRO A 185 12.19 -3.10 -22.84
N ILE A 186 11.50 -2.94 -21.72
CA ILE A 186 10.36 -2.03 -21.61
C ILE A 186 10.92 -0.64 -21.28
N ASP A 187 10.65 0.35 -22.13
CA ASP A 187 11.09 1.71 -21.84
C ASP A 187 10.31 2.32 -20.68
N VAL A 188 8.96 2.27 -20.74
CA VAL A 188 8.10 2.80 -19.69
C VAL A 188 7.02 1.80 -19.33
N TYR A 189 6.82 1.57 -18.03
CA TYR A 189 5.68 0.84 -17.49
C TYR A 189 4.83 1.76 -16.61
N SER A 190 3.53 1.81 -16.85
CA SER A 190 2.59 2.60 -16.07
C SER A 190 1.41 1.74 -15.64
N MET A 191 1.11 1.70 -14.36
CA MET A 191 -0.04 1.02 -13.82
C MET A 191 -0.78 1.92 -12.82
N GLY A 192 -2.09 2.02 -12.99
CA GLY A 192 -2.95 2.85 -12.16
C GLY A 192 -2.97 4.32 -12.61
N ARG A 193 -3.07 5.24 -11.65
CA ARG A 193 -3.20 6.68 -11.90
C ARG A 193 -1.95 7.28 -12.52
N ARG A 194 -2.13 8.19 -13.46
CA ARG A 194 -1.04 8.79 -14.24
C ARG A 194 -1.45 10.17 -14.78
N SER A 195 -0.48 10.97 -15.21
CA SER A 195 -0.72 12.21 -15.92
C SER A 195 -1.23 11.93 -17.35
N ASP A 196 -2.37 12.50 -17.72
CA ASP A 196 -2.91 12.34 -19.08
C ASP A 196 -1.96 12.90 -20.14
N VAL A 197 -1.32 14.04 -19.91
CA VAL A 197 -0.37 14.65 -20.84
C VAL A 197 0.80 13.71 -21.13
N VAL A 198 1.41 13.18 -20.08
CA VAL A 198 2.53 12.22 -20.21
C VAL A 198 2.06 10.92 -20.86
N HIS A 199 0.87 10.44 -20.51
CA HIS A 199 0.29 9.24 -21.12
C HIS A 199 0.05 9.38 -22.62
N GLN A 200 -0.56 10.48 -23.06
CA GLN A 200 -0.79 10.73 -24.48
C GLN A 200 0.52 10.86 -25.27
N SER A 201 1.54 11.53 -24.69
CA SER A 201 2.86 11.62 -25.31
C SER A 201 3.52 10.24 -25.45
N LEU A 202 3.43 9.39 -24.43
CA LEU A 202 3.95 8.01 -24.49
C LEU A 202 3.20 7.14 -25.51
N LEU A 203 1.88 7.27 -25.63
CA LEU A 203 1.09 6.58 -26.65
C LEU A 203 1.51 6.98 -28.07
N LYS A 204 1.69 8.29 -28.34
CA LYS A 204 2.15 8.80 -29.62
C LYS A 204 3.52 8.22 -29.97
N LYS A 205 4.46 8.23 -29.03
CA LYS A 205 5.82 7.67 -29.24
C LYS A 205 5.79 6.16 -29.47
N ALA A 206 4.96 5.42 -28.76
CA ALA A 206 4.80 3.99 -28.97
C ALA A 206 4.19 3.68 -30.35
N ALA A 207 3.19 4.45 -30.80
CA ALA A 207 2.62 4.33 -32.13
C ALA A 207 3.65 4.60 -33.24
N ASN A 208 4.57 5.53 -33.02
CA ASN A 208 5.69 5.84 -33.90
C ASN A 208 6.85 4.84 -33.80
N ARG A 209 6.77 3.81 -32.94
CA ARG A 209 7.83 2.82 -32.69
C ARG A 209 9.12 3.41 -32.09
N GLU A 210 9.02 4.53 -31.39
CA GLU A 210 10.15 5.20 -30.75
C GLU A 210 10.49 4.59 -29.40
N LEU A 211 9.51 3.94 -28.72
CA LEU A 211 9.67 3.29 -27.43
C LEU A 211 8.67 2.16 -27.22
N PHE A 212 8.98 1.28 -26.25
CA PHE A 212 8.07 0.22 -25.81
C PHE A 212 7.38 0.64 -24.51
N TYR A 213 6.06 0.90 -24.59
CA TYR A 213 5.22 1.35 -23.50
C TYR A 213 4.20 0.29 -23.10
N ILE A 214 4.20 -0.11 -21.82
CA ILE A 214 3.18 -0.99 -21.25
C ILE A 214 2.36 -0.20 -20.23
N TYR A 215 1.03 -0.33 -20.30
CA TYR A 215 0.10 0.32 -19.38
C TYR A 215 -1.19 -0.48 -19.21
N ASP A 216 -1.90 -0.24 -18.11
CA ASP A 216 -3.23 -0.78 -17.87
C ASP A 216 -4.29 0.02 -18.67
N THR A 217 -5.15 -0.71 -19.38
CA THR A 217 -6.22 -0.14 -20.20
C THR A 217 -7.57 -0.08 -19.47
N ILE A 218 -7.68 -0.78 -18.34
CA ILE A 218 -8.89 -0.84 -17.52
C ILE A 218 -8.71 0.09 -16.33
N PRO A 219 -9.65 1.01 -16.03
CA PRO A 219 -9.61 1.80 -14.82
C PRO A 219 -9.42 0.92 -13.59
N GLY A 220 -8.46 1.26 -12.73
CA GLY A 220 -8.04 0.44 -11.61
C GLY A 220 -9.18 -0.05 -10.70
N LEU A 221 -10.29 0.72 -10.62
CA LEU A 221 -11.49 0.35 -9.88
C LEU A 221 -12.28 -0.83 -10.48
N LEU A 222 -12.03 -1.21 -11.71
CA LEU A 222 -12.70 -2.33 -12.39
C LEU A 222 -11.84 -3.60 -12.44
N VAL A 223 -10.56 -3.50 -12.10
CA VAL A 223 -9.67 -4.65 -12.09
C VAL A 223 -9.89 -5.47 -10.83
N GLN A 224 -10.35 -6.71 -11.00
CA GLN A 224 -10.58 -7.65 -9.90
C GLN A 224 -9.78 -8.93 -10.14
N PRO A 225 -8.52 -8.99 -9.71
CA PRO A 225 -7.70 -10.18 -9.87
C PRO A 225 -8.29 -11.33 -9.03
N LYS A 226 -8.34 -12.54 -9.61
CA LYS A 226 -8.77 -13.73 -8.89
C LYS A 226 -7.79 -14.11 -7.78
N ASP A 227 -6.52 -13.81 -7.99
CA ASP A 227 -5.45 -14.02 -7.02
C ASP A 227 -4.58 -12.74 -6.96
N HIS A 228 -4.54 -12.13 -5.78
CA HIS A 228 -3.75 -10.93 -5.55
C HIS A 228 -2.24 -11.18 -5.72
N ARG A 229 -1.74 -12.40 -5.43
CA ARG A 229 -0.32 -12.75 -5.57
C ARG A 229 0.09 -12.74 -7.04
N GLN A 230 -0.72 -13.34 -7.93
CA GLN A 230 -0.48 -13.30 -9.37
C GLN A 230 -0.47 -11.87 -9.91
N HIS A 231 -1.39 -11.03 -9.43
CA HIS A 231 -1.39 -9.62 -9.80
C HIS A 231 -0.10 -8.91 -9.33
N ARG A 232 0.34 -9.16 -8.08
CA ARG A 232 1.58 -8.58 -7.56
C ARG A 232 2.81 -9.08 -8.32
N ASP A 233 2.87 -10.36 -8.67
CA ASP A 233 3.92 -10.94 -9.49
C ASP A 233 3.98 -10.31 -10.88
N LEU A 234 2.82 -10.09 -11.51
CA LEU A 234 2.75 -9.41 -12.81
C LEU A 234 3.32 -7.99 -12.72
N VAL A 235 2.88 -7.19 -11.73
CA VAL A 235 3.38 -5.82 -11.52
C VAL A 235 4.89 -5.83 -11.31
N ALA A 236 5.39 -6.68 -10.40
CA ALA A 236 6.81 -6.78 -10.10
C ALA A 236 7.63 -7.21 -11.34
N ASN A 237 7.15 -8.18 -12.11
CA ASN A 237 7.85 -8.66 -13.29
C ASN A 237 7.89 -7.64 -14.43
N CYS A 238 6.82 -6.91 -14.68
CA CYS A 238 6.82 -5.81 -15.66
C CYS A 238 7.76 -4.68 -15.20
N ALA A 239 7.66 -4.26 -13.94
CA ALA A 239 8.47 -3.17 -13.41
C ALA A 239 9.97 -3.51 -13.37
N LYS A 240 10.37 -4.73 -12.99
CA LYS A 240 11.78 -5.19 -13.04
C LYS A 240 12.38 -5.14 -14.45
N ARG A 241 11.56 -5.28 -15.47
CA ARG A 241 11.97 -5.26 -16.88
C ARG A 241 11.78 -3.90 -17.55
N SER A 242 11.39 -2.89 -16.78
CA SER A 242 11.20 -1.54 -17.28
C SER A 242 12.37 -0.64 -16.92
N ARG A 243 12.70 0.28 -17.82
CA ARG A 243 13.66 1.35 -17.55
C ARG A 243 13.04 2.39 -16.62
N PHE A 244 11.82 2.82 -16.94
CA PHE A 244 11.06 3.77 -16.14
C PHE A 244 9.74 3.15 -15.65
N PHE A 245 9.36 3.53 -14.44
CA PHE A 245 8.08 3.17 -13.83
C PHE A 245 7.33 4.45 -13.45
N ALA A 246 6.10 4.60 -13.96
CA ALA A 246 5.31 5.80 -13.71
C ALA A 246 4.92 5.90 -12.22
N ALA A 247 5.29 7.01 -11.58
CA ALA A 247 5.01 7.27 -10.16
C ALA A 247 4.54 8.70 -9.94
N TYR A 248 3.35 8.85 -9.36
CA TYR A 248 2.70 10.12 -9.08
C TYR A 248 2.14 10.14 -7.65
N PRO A 249 1.93 11.34 -7.07
CA PRO A 249 1.21 11.47 -5.81
C PRO A 249 -0.12 10.71 -5.83
N ALA A 250 -0.54 10.22 -4.68
CA ALA A 250 -1.82 9.54 -4.56
C ALA A 250 -2.95 10.46 -5.05
N LYS A 251 -3.82 9.94 -5.92
CA LYS A 251 -4.95 10.69 -6.52
C LYS A 251 -4.54 11.96 -7.28
N VAL A 252 -3.40 11.97 -7.94
CA VAL A 252 -2.91 13.11 -8.73
C VAL A 252 -3.91 13.63 -9.78
N ASP A 253 -4.74 12.75 -10.32
CA ASP A 253 -5.74 13.01 -11.36
C ASP A 253 -7.10 13.50 -10.82
N VAL A 254 -7.29 13.55 -9.52
CA VAL A 254 -8.53 13.96 -8.83
C VAL A 254 -8.23 14.85 -7.63
N ALA A 255 -7.53 15.96 -7.87
CA ALA A 255 -7.09 16.89 -6.84
C ALA A 255 -8.22 17.41 -5.93
N GLU A 256 -9.45 17.49 -6.45
CA GLU A 256 -10.64 17.87 -5.68
C GLU A 256 -10.95 16.89 -4.55
N GLU A 257 -10.75 15.57 -4.79
CA GLU A 257 -10.95 14.56 -3.76
C GLU A 257 -9.91 14.67 -2.63
N THR A 258 -8.67 15.06 -2.96
CA THR A 258 -7.60 15.21 -1.97
C THR A 258 -7.69 16.52 -1.19
N ARG A 259 -8.50 17.46 -1.65
CA ARG A 259 -8.62 18.84 -1.09
C ARG A 259 -7.25 19.52 -0.96
N GLY A 260 -6.38 19.30 -1.95
CA GLY A 260 -5.03 19.87 -2.01
C GLY A 260 -3.98 19.15 -1.16
N GLN A 261 -4.31 18.11 -0.43
CA GLN A 261 -3.33 17.30 0.28
C GLN A 261 -2.59 16.39 -0.70
N SER A 262 -1.26 16.47 -0.72
CA SER A 262 -0.39 15.59 -1.51
C SER A 262 0.14 14.48 -0.63
N GLU A 263 0.14 13.22 -1.13
CA GLU A 263 0.59 12.05 -0.38
C GLU A 263 1.32 11.03 -1.26
N VAL A 264 2.12 10.18 -0.62
CA VAL A 264 2.97 9.20 -1.31
C VAL A 264 2.14 7.99 -1.72
N GLY A 265 2.05 7.73 -3.01
CA GLY A 265 1.39 6.54 -3.54
C GLY A 265 2.29 5.28 -3.49
N ALA A 266 1.67 4.09 -3.53
CA ALA A 266 2.39 2.81 -3.50
C ALA A 266 3.43 2.65 -4.61
N ARG A 267 3.21 3.30 -5.77
CA ARG A 267 4.09 3.19 -6.96
C ARG A 267 5.52 3.67 -6.71
N PHE A 268 5.73 4.59 -5.78
CA PHE A 268 7.07 5.04 -5.40
C PHE A 268 7.87 3.90 -4.76
N TYR A 269 7.29 3.19 -3.81
CA TYR A 269 7.92 2.07 -3.11
C TYR A 269 8.13 0.86 -4.03
N GLU A 270 7.10 0.51 -4.78
CA GLU A 270 7.12 -0.59 -5.73
C GLU A 270 8.15 -0.38 -6.85
N GLY A 271 8.13 0.79 -7.47
CA GLY A 271 9.06 1.14 -8.55
C GLY A 271 10.50 1.19 -8.08
N ALA A 272 10.77 1.87 -6.94
CA ALA A 272 12.12 1.91 -6.36
C ALA A 272 12.63 0.49 -6.06
N ALA A 273 11.80 -0.38 -5.46
CA ALA A 273 12.19 -1.76 -5.15
C ALA A 273 12.61 -2.56 -6.39
N THR A 274 12.08 -2.25 -7.59
CA THR A 274 12.47 -2.90 -8.84
C THR A 274 13.74 -2.30 -9.47
N GLY A 275 14.26 -1.22 -8.92
CA GLY A 275 15.35 -0.46 -9.52
C GLY A 275 14.95 0.25 -10.83
N ALA A 276 13.67 0.33 -11.18
CA ALA A 276 13.23 1.22 -12.24
C ALA A 276 13.39 2.69 -11.82
N LEU A 277 13.68 3.58 -12.75
CA LEU A 277 13.66 5.02 -12.47
C LEU A 277 12.20 5.46 -12.35
N LEU A 278 11.87 6.18 -11.28
CA LEU A 278 10.51 6.67 -11.05
C LEU A 278 10.27 7.89 -11.95
N LEU A 279 9.44 7.73 -12.98
CA LEU A 279 9.09 8.79 -13.93
C LEU A 279 7.73 9.39 -13.52
N GLY A 280 7.70 10.65 -13.16
CA GLY A 280 6.45 11.29 -12.80
C GLY A 280 6.64 12.57 -12.01
N GLN A 281 5.98 12.69 -10.89
CA GLN A 281 6.03 13.89 -10.04
C GLN A 281 6.21 13.50 -8.58
N ALA A 282 7.23 14.05 -7.93
CA ALA A 282 7.46 13.86 -6.51
C ALA A 282 6.41 14.62 -5.67
N PRO A 283 5.87 14.03 -4.59
CA PRO A 283 5.09 14.76 -3.60
C PRO A 283 5.95 15.82 -2.89
N THR A 284 5.43 17.04 -2.73
CA THR A 284 6.13 18.13 -2.04
C THR A 284 5.82 18.15 -0.54
N ILE A 285 6.10 17.05 0.15
CA ILE A 285 5.85 16.89 1.59
C ILE A 285 7.11 16.41 2.32
N PRO A 286 7.30 16.81 3.60
CA PRO A 286 8.49 16.41 4.37
C PRO A 286 8.68 14.89 4.49
N ALA A 287 7.59 14.13 4.60
CA ALA A 287 7.64 12.67 4.68
C ALA A 287 8.28 12.06 3.43
N PHE A 288 7.94 12.57 2.23
CA PHE A 288 8.54 12.13 0.97
C PHE A 288 10.03 12.46 0.91
N ALA A 289 10.39 13.72 1.21
CA ALA A 289 11.79 14.17 1.19
C ALA A 289 12.69 13.37 2.15
N LYS A 290 12.14 12.88 3.27
CA LYS A 290 12.85 12.02 4.22
C LYS A 290 13.11 10.62 3.65
N GLU A 291 12.14 10.05 2.91
CA GLU A 291 12.22 8.68 2.41
C GLU A 291 12.95 8.58 1.05
N PHE A 292 12.84 9.59 0.19
CA PHE A 292 13.38 9.61 -1.19
C PHE A 292 14.40 10.73 -1.36
N HIS A 293 15.43 10.74 -0.53
CA HIS A 293 16.40 11.84 -0.40
C HIS A 293 17.62 11.75 -1.33
N TRP A 294 17.75 10.68 -2.12
CA TRP A 294 18.90 10.48 -3.02
C TRP A 294 18.67 11.09 -4.41
N PRO A 295 19.76 11.42 -5.13
CA PRO A 295 19.67 11.94 -6.50
C PRO A 295 18.96 10.97 -7.45
N ASP A 296 18.18 11.49 -8.37
CA ASP A 296 17.41 10.70 -9.35
C ASP A 296 16.44 9.69 -8.73
N ALA A 297 16.08 9.87 -7.45
CA ALA A 297 15.04 9.05 -6.80
C ALA A 297 13.72 9.09 -7.58
N VAL A 298 13.34 10.30 -8.00
CA VAL A 298 12.22 10.55 -8.93
C VAL A 298 12.70 11.48 -10.01
N VAL A 299 12.39 11.12 -11.24
CA VAL A 299 12.67 11.90 -12.44
C VAL A 299 11.38 12.62 -12.85
N ASP A 300 11.39 13.94 -12.78
CA ASP A 300 10.20 14.74 -13.16
C ASP A 300 9.91 14.56 -14.65
N ALA A 301 8.73 14.05 -14.96
CA ALA A 301 8.28 13.84 -16.33
C ALA A 301 7.90 15.14 -17.05
N GLY A 302 7.90 16.27 -16.33
CA GLY A 302 7.50 17.57 -16.85
C GLY A 302 6.00 17.69 -17.12
N LYS A 303 5.63 18.75 -17.82
CA LYS A 303 4.24 19.08 -18.15
C LYS A 303 3.95 19.08 -19.65
N THR A 304 4.98 18.88 -20.46
CA THR A 304 4.88 18.91 -21.94
C THR A 304 5.55 17.70 -22.56
N GLU A 305 5.25 17.41 -23.82
CA GLU A 305 5.94 16.37 -24.59
C GLU A 305 7.45 16.65 -24.70
N ALA A 306 7.85 17.90 -24.84
CA ALA A 306 9.26 18.29 -24.91
C ALA A 306 10.02 18.03 -23.60
N ASP A 307 9.39 18.26 -22.45
CA ASP A 307 9.98 17.93 -21.14
C ASP A 307 10.22 16.42 -21.04
N LEU A 308 9.24 15.62 -21.39
CA LEU A 308 9.35 14.16 -21.40
C LEU A 308 10.48 13.69 -22.32
N ASP A 309 10.60 14.27 -23.53
CA ASP A 309 11.65 13.95 -24.48
C ASP A 309 13.05 14.23 -23.91
N ALA A 310 13.22 15.39 -23.31
CA ALA A 310 14.48 15.78 -22.69
C ALA A 310 14.90 14.81 -21.57
N VAL A 311 13.93 14.40 -20.76
CA VAL A 311 14.16 13.43 -19.68
C VAL A 311 14.55 12.06 -20.23
N LEU A 312 13.79 11.51 -21.17
CA LEU A 312 14.08 10.20 -21.76
C LEU A 312 15.43 10.20 -22.49
N ALA A 313 15.77 11.30 -23.19
CA ALA A 313 17.04 11.48 -23.87
C ALA A 313 18.22 11.54 -22.87
N THR A 314 18.06 12.23 -21.73
CA THR A 314 19.10 12.31 -20.68
C THR A 314 19.58 10.93 -20.27
N PHE A 315 18.69 10.04 -19.90
CA PHE A 315 19.04 8.68 -19.44
C PHE A 315 19.34 7.69 -20.58
N ARG A 316 18.92 8.00 -21.80
CA ARG A 316 19.33 7.24 -22.99
C ARG A 316 20.79 7.52 -23.35
N ASN A 317 21.20 8.77 -23.23
CA ASN A 317 22.54 9.25 -23.58
C ASN A 317 23.57 9.06 -22.47
N ASP A 318 23.13 8.77 -21.24
CA ASP A 318 23.99 8.48 -20.09
C ASP A 318 23.62 7.15 -19.42
N PRO A 319 24.06 6.02 -20.00
CA PRO A 319 23.80 4.68 -19.44
C PRO A 319 24.41 4.49 -18.04
N ALA A 320 25.52 5.16 -17.74
CA ALA A 320 26.18 5.06 -16.45
C ALA A 320 25.33 5.70 -15.33
N ARG A 321 24.78 6.89 -15.59
CA ARG A 321 23.84 7.56 -14.68
C ARG A 321 22.56 6.72 -14.49
N PHE A 322 22.03 6.15 -15.59
CA PHE A 322 20.88 5.25 -15.50
C PHE A 322 21.18 4.05 -14.58
N ALA A 323 22.33 3.38 -14.78
CA ALA A 323 22.72 2.22 -13.98
C ALA A 323 22.90 2.58 -12.50
N ALA A 324 23.57 3.70 -12.21
CA ALA A 324 23.77 4.19 -10.85
C ALA A 324 22.44 4.53 -10.14
N ALA A 325 21.53 5.24 -10.80
CA ALA A 325 20.22 5.58 -10.26
C ALA A 325 19.35 4.32 -10.05
N SER A 326 19.37 3.38 -11.01
CA SER A 326 18.67 2.11 -10.92
C SER A 326 19.14 1.27 -9.73
N LYS A 327 20.46 1.12 -9.56
CA LYS A 327 21.08 0.42 -8.43
C LYS A 327 20.72 1.10 -7.11
N ARG A 328 20.79 2.42 -7.05
CA ARG A 328 20.47 3.20 -5.85
C ARG A 328 19.00 3.04 -5.44
N ASN A 329 18.05 3.13 -6.37
CA ASN A 329 16.63 2.91 -6.08
C ASN A 329 16.41 1.54 -5.44
N ALA A 330 16.94 0.46 -6.02
CA ALA A 330 16.79 -0.87 -5.47
C ALA A 330 17.45 -1.01 -4.08
N LEU A 331 18.66 -0.45 -3.90
CA LEU A 331 19.39 -0.52 -2.64
C LEU A 331 18.66 0.19 -1.51
N GLU A 332 18.16 1.40 -1.75
CA GLU A 332 17.38 2.14 -0.75
C GLU A 332 16.07 1.43 -0.39
N ALA A 333 15.42 0.84 -1.38
CA ALA A 333 14.21 0.05 -1.13
C ALA A 333 14.51 -1.20 -0.28
N ILE A 334 15.61 -1.92 -0.55
CA ILE A 334 16.04 -3.08 0.25
C ILE A 334 16.30 -2.66 1.70
N LYS A 335 16.92 -1.51 1.91
CA LYS A 335 17.28 -1.00 3.24
C LYS A 335 16.10 -0.44 4.03
N HIS A 336 15.06 0.08 3.35
CA HIS A 336 14.08 0.94 4.01
C HIS A 336 12.62 0.65 3.67
N PHE A 337 12.28 -0.02 2.56
CA PHE A 337 10.90 -0.07 2.06
C PHE A 337 10.22 -1.43 2.18
N ASP A 338 10.91 -2.46 2.72
CA ASP A 338 10.27 -3.75 2.94
C ASP A 338 9.12 -3.66 3.95
N TRP A 339 8.06 -4.41 3.69
CA TRP A 339 6.90 -4.48 4.58
C TRP A 339 7.25 -4.93 6.00
N SER A 340 8.33 -5.69 6.19
CA SER A 340 8.78 -6.09 7.53
C SER A 340 9.18 -4.88 8.38
N TYR A 341 9.76 -3.84 7.80
CA TYR A 341 10.10 -2.61 8.53
C TYR A 341 8.84 -1.85 8.97
N ARG A 342 7.77 -1.89 8.17
CA ARG A 342 6.47 -1.28 8.53
C ARG A 342 5.83 -2.06 9.68
N TRP A 343 5.87 -3.39 9.59
CA TRP A 343 5.39 -4.24 10.68
C TRP A 343 6.19 -4.08 11.96
N ARG A 344 7.51 -3.98 11.89
CA ARG A 344 8.37 -3.66 13.04
C ARG A 344 7.92 -2.37 13.74
N GLU A 345 7.66 -1.31 12.97
CA GLU A 345 7.22 -0.03 13.53
C GLU A 345 5.84 -0.16 14.20
N MET A 346 4.91 -0.90 13.60
CA MET A 346 3.61 -1.16 14.21
C MET A 346 3.73 -1.96 15.51
N LEU A 347 4.58 -2.99 15.55
CA LEU A 347 4.85 -3.75 16.77
C LEU A 347 5.51 -2.88 17.85
N ARG A 348 6.43 -1.99 17.48
CA ARG A 348 7.03 -1.01 18.40
C ARG A 348 5.98 -0.07 18.99
N ILE A 349 5.06 0.43 18.19
CA ILE A 349 3.96 1.32 18.63
C ILE A 349 3.10 0.62 19.68
N VAL A 350 2.77 -0.64 19.50
CA VAL A 350 1.98 -1.40 20.48
C VAL A 350 2.82 -2.05 21.60
N GLY A 351 4.13 -1.83 21.63
CA GLY A 351 5.03 -2.37 22.65
C GLY A 351 5.17 -3.89 22.61
N MET A 352 5.29 -4.46 21.40
CA MET A 352 5.51 -5.90 21.19
C MET A 352 6.87 -6.18 20.56
N GLU A 353 7.49 -7.28 20.98
CA GLU A 353 8.79 -7.73 20.47
C GLU A 353 8.67 -8.43 19.11
N LEU A 354 9.76 -8.33 18.33
CA LEU A 354 9.89 -9.03 17.05
C LEU A 354 10.04 -10.54 17.23
N GLY A 355 9.34 -11.32 16.42
CA GLY A 355 9.53 -12.76 16.32
C GLY A 355 10.88 -13.14 15.68
N SER A 356 11.27 -14.42 15.82
CA SER A 356 12.52 -14.94 15.21
C SER A 356 12.48 -14.89 13.68
N LYS A 357 11.36 -15.23 13.06
CA LYS A 357 11.16 -15.18 11.61
C LYS A 357 11.29 -13.75 11.07
N HIS A 358 10.80 -12.76 11.82
CA HIS A 358 10.95 -11.35 11.46
C HIS A 358 12.42 -10.94 11.43
N ARG A 359 13.16 -11.23 12.51
CA ARG A 359 14.59 -10.95 12.58
C ARG A 359 15.37 -11.65 11.46
N GLU A 360 14.97 -12.86 11.09
CA GLU A 360 15.60 -13.59 10.00
C GLU A 360 15.36 -12.90 8.63
N ARG A 361 14.13 -12.44 8.34
CA ARG A 361 13.86 -11.65 7.12
C ARG A 361 14.71 -10.39 7.07
N GLU A 362 14.84 -9.65 8.18
CA GLU A 362 15.69 -8.46 8.22
C GLU A 362 17.17 -8.76 7.98
N LYS A 363 17.70 -9.88 8.52
CA LYS A 363 19.06 -10.35 8.22
C LYS A 363 19.25 -10.66 6.73
N GLN A 364 18.25 -11.29 6.09
CA GLN A 364 18.29 -11.57 4.66
C GLN A 364 18.29 -10.28 3.84
N LEU A 365 17.51 -9.26 4.22
CA LEU A 365 17.53 -7.94 3.57
C LEU A 365 18.88 -7.24 3.73
N VAL A 366 19.50 -7.30 4.91
CA VAL A 366 20.85 -6.75 5.14
C VAL A 366 21.88 -7.46 4.29
N SER A 367 21.84 -8.80 4.21
CA SER A 367 22.72 -9.58 3.35
C SER A 367 22.55 -9.23 1.87
N LEU A 368 21.30 -9.09 1.41
CA LEU A 368 20.99 -8.70 0.04
C LEU A 368 21.50 -7.28 -0.28
N ALA A 369 21.33 -6.32 0.64
CA ALA A 369 21.85 -4.97 0.48
C ALA A 369 23.39 -4.98 0.29
N ALA A 370 24.11 -5.74 1.13
CA ALA A 370 25.57 -5.89 1.02
C ALA A 370 26.00 -6.51 -0.33
N GLN A 371 25.25 -7.51 -0.83
CA GLN A 371 25.51 -8.10 -2.15
C GLN A 371 25.32 -7.06 -3.28
N VAL A 372 24.23 -6.26 -3.20
CA VAL A 372 23.97 -5.19 -4.18
C VAL A 372 25.06 -4.11 -4.14
N GLU A 373 25.49 -3.72 -2.96
CA GLU A 373 26.59 -2.75 -2.80
C GLU A 373 27.90 -3.24 -3.45
N ALA A 374 28.21 -4.52 -3.27
CA ALA A 374 29.44 -5.15 -3.82
C ALA A 374 29.38 -5.38 -5.35
N THR A 375 28.21 -5.32 -5.97
CA THR A 375 28.08 -5.45 -7.43
C THR A 375 28.63 -4.17 -8.08
N ALA A 376 29.59 -4.30 -9.02
CA ALA A 376 30.23 -3.17 -9.69
C ALA A 376 29.25 -2.37 -10.58
#